data_e650a026c2c6ebbe927993a9c7a39620
#
_entry.id   e650a026c2c6ebbe927993a9c7a39620
#
_cell.length_a   1.000
_cell.length_b   1.000
_cell.length_c   1.000
_cell.angle_alpha   90.00
_cell.angle_beta   90.00
_cell.angle_gamma   90.00
#
_symmetry.space_group_name_H-M   'P 1'
#
loop_
_entity.id
_entity.type
_entity.pdbx_description
1 polymer ?
#
loop_
_entity_poly.entity_id
_entity_poly.type
_entity_poly.pdbx_seq_one_letter_code
_entity_poly.pdbx_strand_id
1 'polypeptide(L)'
;MRRRFQQVDVFSPEPFLGNPLAVVVDGEGLSTEQMQQFSRWTNLSETTFLLPPTTPEADYRVRIFTLARELPFAGHPTLGSCHAWLAAGGVPRDAGRIVQECGAGLVPIRRGERGFAFAAPPLIRTGPVDGVMVDQLASVLGIGRGEIVDAQWADNGPGWVAVLLKDADAVLAVEPDFSRWSGGGSLDIGLVGAYPPGAECAWEVRAVFSDDQGAMREDPVTGSLNASLAQWLLASGRATAPYLASQGTRLGRRGRPWIEQDADGTVWVGGPAITCIQGDVEL
;
A
#
# COMPACT_ATOMS: atom_id res chain seq x y z
N MET A 1 7.18 26.97 12.27
CA MET A 1 8.63 26.86 11.98
C MET A 1 8.80 26.24 10.60
N ARG A 2 9.67 26.82 9.76
CA ARG A 2 9.89 26.32 8.39
C ARG A 2 10.57 24.94 8.41
N ARG A 3 10.00 23.98 7.65
CA ARG A 3 10.46 22.58 7.58
C ARG A 3 10.52 22.13 6.13
N ARG A 4 11.55 21.35 5.77
CA ARG A 4 11.65 20.76 4.42
C ARG A 4 10.49 19.79 4.18
N PHE A 5 9.94 19.87 2.97
CA PHE A 5 8.76 19.12 2.55
C PHE A 5 8.99 18.53 1.16
N GLN A 6 8.52 17.30 0.97
CA GLN A 6 8.43 16.67 -0.34
C GLN A 6 7.04 16.03 -0.51
N GLN A 7 6.50 16.12 -1.72
CA GLN A 7 5.40 15.26 -2.12
C GLN A 7 5.93 14.25 -3.13
N VAL A 8 5.88 12.98 -2.76
CA VAL A 8 6.47 11.85 -3.49
C VAL A 8 5.35 11.02 -4.09
N ASP A 9 5.48 10.66 -5.35
CA ASP A 9 4.59 9.71 -6.02
C ASP A 9 5.24 8.31 -5.96
N VAL A 10 4.50 7.34 -5.43
CA VAL A 10 5.04 6.01 -5.11
C VAL A 10 4.39 4.95 -6.00
N PHE A 11 5.15 3.91 -6.35
CA PHE A 11 4.77 2.81 -7.24
C PHE A 11 4.59 3.19 -8.71
N SER A 12 5.00 4.38 -9.13
CA SER A 12 5.05 4.75 -10.54
C SER A 12 6.38 5.41 -10.89
N PRO A 13 7.00 5.08 -12.04
CA PRO A 13 8.15 5.81 -12.55
C PRO A 13 7.77 7.13 -13.24
N GLU A 14 6.48 7.33 -13.50
CA GLU A 14 5.93 8.52 -14.14
C GLU A 14 5.22 9.38 -13.09
N PRO A 15 5.49 10.71 -13.04
CA PRO A 15 4.85 11.61 -12.08
C PRO A 15 3.33 11.57 -12.17
N PHE A 16 2.66 11.64 -11.02
CA PHE A 16 1.21 11.74 -10.85
C PHE A 16 0.41 10.48 -11.23
N LEU A 17 1.09 9.37 -11.50
CA LEU A 17 0.45 8.10 -11.87
C LEU A 17 0.54 7.01 -10.79
N GLY A 18 1.20 7.30 -9.67
CA GLY A 18 1.29 6.41 -8.50
C GLY A 18 0.37 6.80 -7.35
N ASN A 19 0.80 6.51 -6.12
CA ASN A 19 0.13 6.90 -4.88
C ASN A 19 0.90 8.06 -4.22
N PRO A 20 0.29 9.26 -4.12
CA PRO A 20 0.97 10.43 -3.58
C PRO A 20 1.14 10.35 -2.06
N LEU A 21 2.33 10.72 -1.58
CA LEU A 21 2.71 10.80 -0.18
C LEU A 21 3.25 12.18 0.15
N ALA A 22 2.73 12.81 1.21
CA ALA A 22 3.34 13.99 1.81
C ALA A 22 4.42 13.56 2.81
N VAL A 23 5.63 14.12 2.69
CA VAL A 23 6.77 13.83 3.58
C VAL A 23 7.31 15.13 4.17
N VAL A 24 7.17 15.30 5.48
CA VAL A 24 7.87 16.34 6.25
C VAL A 24 9.23 15.80 6.67
N VAL A 25 10.30 16.31 6.07
CA VAL A 25 11.66 15.78 6.27
C VAL A 25 12.22 16.11 7.65
N ASP A 26 11.87 17.26 8.20
CA ASP A 26 12.36 17.73 9.51
C ASP A 26 11.20 17.67 10.54
N GLY A 27 10.75 16.45 10.90
CA GLY A 27 9.60 16.23 11.80
C GLY A 27 9.89 16.43 13.28
N GLU A 28 11.15 16.57 13.67
CA GLU A 28 11.54 16.68 15.07
C GLU A 28 10.91 17.89 15.79
N GLY A 29 10.43 17.68 17.02
CA GLY A 29 9.80 18.72 17.86
C GLY A 29 8.32 18.99 17.54
N LEU A 30 7.71 18.35 16.52
CA LEU A 30 6.26 18.41 16.30
C LEU A 30 5.52 17.52 17.29
N SER A 31 4.40 18.01 17.81
CA SER A 31 3.50 17.19 18.61
C SER A 31 2.68 16.24 17.72
N THR A 32 2.12 15.19 18.31
CA THR A 32 1.23 14.25 17.63
C THR A 32 0.02 14.96 17.03
N GLU A 33 -0.53 15.93 17.75
CA GLU A 33 -1.68 16.73 17.33
C GLU A 33 -1.35 17.59 16.09
N GLN A 34 -0.16 18.21 16.08
CA GLN A 34 0.30 19.00 14.91
C GLN A 34 0.50 18.11 13.69
N MET A 35 1.12 16.94 13.86
CA MET A 35 1.30 15.96 12.78
C MET A 35 -0.05 15.48 12.23
N GLN A 36 -1.00 15.14 13.11
CA GLN A 36 -2.34 14.71 12.73
C GLN A 36 -3.14 15.83 12.06
N GLN A 37 -3.04 17.07 12.55
CA GLN A 37 -3.71 18.22 11.96
C GLN A 37 -3.21 18.50 10.54
N PHE A 38 -1.90 18.47 10.33
CA PHE A 38 -1.30 18.65 9.02
C PHE A 38 -1.70 17.53 8.05
N SER A 39 -1.71 16.27 8.52
CA SER A 39 -2.15 15.12 7.69
C SER A 39 -3.59 15.26 7.23
N ARG A 40 -4.49 15.72 8.09
CA ARG A 40 -5.89 16.01 7.70
C ARG A 40 -5.98 17.13 6.67
N TRP A 41 -5.16 18.17 6.83
CA TRP A 41 -5.19 19.33 5.93
C TRP A 41 -4.67 18.98 4.53
N THR A 42 -3.64 18.12 4.41
CA THR A 42 -3.12 17.69 3.11
C THR A 42 -4.15 16.89 2.31
N ASN A 43 -5.05 16.21 3.00
CA ASN A 43 -6.11 15.38 2.42
C ASN A 43 -5.57 14.26 1.50
N LEU A 44 -4.35 13.80 1.74
CA LEU A 44 -3.78 12.61 1.13
C LEU A 44 -4.08 11.37 1.98
N SER A 45 -4.00 10.19 1.39
CA SER A 45 -4.20 8.92 2.13
C SER A 45 -3.31 8.86 3.36
N GLU A 46 -2.02 9.19 3.19
CA GLU A 46 -1.06 9.30 4.30
C GLU A 46 -0.12 10.50 4.14
N THR A 47 0.37 10.91 5.31
CA THR A 47 1.45 11.88 5.49
C THR A 47 2.48 11.29 6.45
N THR A 48 3.76 11.50 6.16
CA THR A 48 4.86 11.00 7.01
C THR A 48 5.74 12.12 7.52
N PHE A 49 6.34 11.86 8.68
CA PHE A 49 7.27 12.77 9.35
C PHE A 49 8.55 12.00 9.64
N LEU A 50 9.66 12.44 9.04
CA LEU A 50 10.97 11.85 9.28
C LEU A 50 11.58 12.43 10.54
N LEU A 51 12.20 11.56 11.32
CA LEU A 51 12.75 11.84 12.64
C LEU A 51 14.13 11.17 12.77
N PRO A 52 14.99 11.66 13.67
CA PRO A 52 16.17 10.90 14.08
C PRO A 52 15.77 9.52 14.62
N PRO A 53 16.57 8.47 14.34
CA PRO A 53 16.32 7.13 14.88
C PRO A 53 16.51 7.13 16.42
N THR A 54 15.77 6.26 17.13
CA THR A 54 15.93 6.08 18.58
C THR A 54 16.78 4.86 18.92
N THR A 55 17.07 4.02 17.92
CA THR A 55 17.92 2.84 18.06
C THR A 55 19.11 2.90 17.08
N PRO A 56 20.29 2.40 17.49
CA PRO A 56 21.46 2.40 16.62
C PRO A 56 21.32 1.49 15.38
N GLU A 57 20.36 0.61 15.30
CA GLU A 57 20.10 -0.28 14.16
C GLU A 57 19.31 0.40 13.02
N ALA A 58 18.61 1.50 13.30
CA ALA A 58 17.82 2.21 12.29
C ALA A 58 18.62 3.34 11.61
N ASP A 59 18.40 3.56 10.33
CA ASP A 59 18.98 4.68 9.58
C ASP A 59 18.19 5.96 9.79
N TYR A 60 16.87 5.84 9.90
CA TYR A 60 15.95 6.93 10.22
C TYR A 60 14.70 6.38 10.91
N ARG A 61 13.93 7.27 11.53
CA ARG A 61 12.61 6.96 12.06
C ARG A 61 11.54 7.68 11.29
N VAL A 62 10.37 7.06 11.15
CA VAL A 62 9.19 7.66 10.53
C VAL A 62 7.96 7.49 11.42
N ARG A 63 7.12 8.52 11.44
CA ARG A 63 5.73 8.44 11.93
C ARG A 63 4.79 8.62 10.74
N ILE A 64 3.77 7.78 10.67
CA ILE A 64 2.86 7.65 9.52
C ILE A 64 1.45 7.99 10.00
N PHE A 65 0.80 8.96 9.36
CA PHE A 65 -0.53 9.41 9.72
C PHE A 65 -1.47 9.31 8.53
N THR A 66 -2.65 8.74 8.76
CA THR A 66 -3.82 8.87 7.89
C THR A 66 -4.60 10.13 8.23
N LEU A 67 -5.73 10.36 7.56
CA LEU A 67 -6.67 11.43 7.92
C LEU A 67 -7.24 11.27 9.34
N ALA A 68 -7.35 10.03 9.85
CA ALA A 68 -7.99 9.70 11.12
C ALA A 68 -7.00 9.48 12.26
N ARG A 69 -5.89 8.77 12.01
CA ARG A 69 -5.01 8.25 13.07
C ARG A 69 -3.59 8.01 12.59
N GLU A 70 -2.69 7.80 13.56
CA GLU A 70 -1.34 7.27 13.30
C GLU A 70 -1.39 5.76 13.04
N LEU A 71 -0.60 5.31 12.06
CA LEU A 71 -0.41 3.91 11.72
C LEU A 71 0.97 3.41 12.19
N PRO A 72 1.06 2.16 12.67
CA PRO A 72 2.36 1.58 13.03
C PRO A 72 3.23 1.30 11.78
N PHE A 73 2.61 1.00 10.65
CA PHE A 73 3.27 0.71 9.38
C PHE A 73 2.30 0.94 8.21
N ALA A 74 2.84 1.34 7.05
CA ALA A 74 2.14 1.34 5.78
C ALA A 74 3.15 1.22 4.62
N GLY A 75 2.79 0.50 3.55
CA GLY A 75 3.75 0.11 2.50
C GLY A 75 4.24 1.26 1.64
N HIS A 76 3.32 2.01 0.95
CA HIS A 76 3.76 3.12 0.12
C HIS A 76 4.39 4.27 0.95
N PRO A 77 3.93 4.58 2.18
CA PRO A 77 4.63 5.53 3.03
C PRO A 77 6.06 5.12 3.37
N THR A 78 6.32 3.82 3.55
CA THR A 78 7.68 3.30 3.79
C THR A 78 8.59 3.57 2.59
N LEU A 79 8.15 3.26 1.36
CA LEU A 79 8.97 3.47 0.16
C LEU A 79 9.17 4.96 -0.15
N GLY A 80 8.11 5.76 -0.04
CA GLY A 80 8.18 7.21 -0.27
C GLY A 80 9.01 7.95 0.78
N SER A 81 8.92 7.55 2.05
CA SER A 81 9.77 8.11 3.12
C SER A 81 11.24 7.76 2.93
N CYS A 82 11.55 6.52 2.54
CA CYS A 82 12.90 6.10 2.21
C CYS A 82 13.48 6.94 1.06
N HIS A 83 12.71 7.14 -0.01
CA HIS A 83 13.09 8.01 -1.13
C HIS A 83 13.36 9.44 -0.67
N ALA A 84 12.45 10.03 0.09
CA ALA A 84 12.56 11.41 0.57
C ALA A 84 13.75 11.59 1.53
N TRP A 85 14.01 10.60 2.40
CA TRP A 85 15.14 10.61 3.31
C TRP A 85 16.48 10.61 2.55
N LEU A 86 16.63 9.74 1.55
CA LEU A 86 17.82 9.71 0.68
C LEU A 86 17.99 11.02 -0.11
N ALA A 87 16.90 11.52 -0.70
CA ALA A 87 16.92 12.79 -1.46
C ALA A 87 17.27 13.99 -0.58
N ALA A 88 16.98 13.93 0.72
CA ALA A 88 17.34 14.95 1.70
C ALA A 88 18.79 14.85 2.21
N GLY A 89 19.58 13.89 1.69
CA GLY A 89 20.98 13.68 2.06
C GLY A 89 21.20 12.57 3.09
N GLY A 90 20.19 11.74 3.33
CA GLY A 90 20.33 10.55 4.17
C GLY A 90 21.36 9.58 3.61
N VAL A 91 22.22 9.08 4.48
CA VAL A 91 23.29 8.13 4.12
C VAL A 91 23.04 6.82 4.89
N PRO A 92 22.67 5.74 4.20
CA PRO A 92 22.46 4.45 4.86
C PRO A 92 23.80 3.88 5.34
N ARG A 93 23.79 3.16 6.44
CA ARG A 93 24.97 2.47 6.99
C ARG A 93 25.45 1.34 6.12
N ASP A 94 24.48 0.66 5.47
CA ASP A 94 24.73 -0.39 4.50
C ASP A 94 24.19 0.04 3.13
N ALA A 95 25.04 0.02 2.11
CA ALA A 95 24.67 0.47 0.77
C ALA A 95 23.55 -0.34 0.12
N GLY A 96 23.38 -1.61 0.52
CA GLY A 96 22.37 -2.52 -0.01
C GLY A 96 21.07 -2.58 0.81
N ARG A 97 21.08 -2.04 2.03
CA ARG A 97 19.97 -2.16 2.99
C ARG A 97 19.77 -0.88 3.77
N ILE A 98 18.55 -0.43 3.82
CA ILE A 98 18.12 0.71 4.62
C ILE A 98 17.19 0.19 5.72
N VAL A 99 17.33 0.67 6.94
CA VAL A 99 16.49 0.23 8.06
C VAL A 99 15.66 1.41 8.57
N GLN A 100 14.36 1.34 8.33
CA GLN A 100 13.37 2.27 8.87
C GLN A 100 12.92 1.84 10.26
N GLU A 101 12.93 2.74 11.23
CA GLU A 101 12.24 2.59 12.50
C GLU A 101 10.83 3.20 12.40
N CYS A 102 9.79 2.45 12.79
CA CYS A 102 8.40 2.93 12.85
C CYS A 102 7.64 2.26 14.00
N GLY A 103 6.35 2.52 14.12
CA GLY A 103 5.51 1.92 15.16
C GLY A 103 5.47 0.39 15.16
N ALA A 104 5.74 -0.24 14.02
CA ALA A 104 5.86 -1.70 13.90
C ALA A 104 7.28 -2.24 14.23
N GLY A 105 8.22 -1.38 14.60
CA GLY A 105 9.60 -1.73 14.85
C GLY A 105 10.54 -1.42 13.68
N LEU A 106 11.55 -2.26 13.49
CA LEU A 106 12.56 -2.09 12.45
C LEU A 106 12.12 -2.77 11.15
N VAL A 107 12.00 -1.98 10.11
CA VAL A 107 11.59 -2.45 8.77
C VAL A 107 12.79 -2.37 7.82
N PRO A 108 13.30 -3.50 7.35
CA PRO A 108 14.33 -3.51 6.33
C PRO A 108 13.75 -3.13 4.96
N ILE A 109 14.45 -2.24 4.26
CA ILE A 109 14.12 -1.82 2.91
C ILE A 109 15.30 -2.19 2.02
N ARG A 110 15.04 -2.90 0.92
CA ARG A 110 16.01 -3.17 -0.13
C ARG A 110 16.01 -2.05 -1.16
N ARG A 111 17.18 -1.73 -1.67
CA ARG A 111 17.35 -0.85 -2.82
C ARG A 111 17.77 -1.68 -4.02
N GLY A 112 17.03 -1.59 -5.11
CA GLY A 112 17.29 -2.29 -6.36
C GLY A 112 17.19 -1.35 -7.58
N GLU A 113 17.39 -1.91 -8.76
CA GLU A 113 17.31 -1.16 -10.03
C GLU A 113 15.90 -0.58 -10.29
N ARG A 114 14.86 -1.24 -9.76
CA ARG A 114 13.45 -0.83 -9.93
C ARG A 114 12.92 0.09 -8.82
N GLY A 115 13.78 0.53 -7.90
CA GLY A 115 13.40 1.35 -6.74
C GLY A 115 13.61 0.64 -5.41
N PHE A 116 12.68 0.78 -4.50
CA PHE A 116 12.75 0.25 -3.14
C PHE A 116 11.75 -0.89 -2.94
N ALA A 117 12.05 -1.81 -2.02
CA ALA A 117 11.13 -2.87 -1.63
C ALA A 117 11.17 -3.10 -0.12
N PHE A 118 10.02 -3.41 0.47
CA PHE A 118 9.88 -3.86 1.84
C PHE A 118 9.42 -5.32 1.88
N ALA A 119 9.80 -6.04 2.95
CA ALA A 119 9.32 -7.39 3.19
C ALA A 119 7.84 -7.37 3.59
N ALA A 120 7.02 -8.22 2.95
CA ALA A 120 5.60 -8.34 3.26
C ALA A 120 5.42 -8.71 4.75
N PRO A 121 4.61 -7.95 5.51
CA PRO A 121 4.26 -8.34 6.87
C PRO A 121 3.55 -9.71 6.88
N PRO A 122 3.68 -10.49 7.95
CA PRO A 122 2.97 -11.77 8.04
C PRO A 122 1.45 -11.55 8.00
N LEU A 123 0.74 -12.49 7.38
CA LEU A 123 -0.71 -12.50 7.45
C LEU A 123 -1.16 -12.85 8.87
N ILE A 124 -2.04 -12.04 9.44
CA ILE A 124 -2.64 -12.25 10.77
C ILE A 124 -3.97 -13.00 10.68
N ARG A 125 -4.62 -12.97 9.51
CA ARG A 125 -5.82 -13.75 9.20
C ARG A 125 -5.77 -14.27 7.77
N THR A 126 -6.02 -15.58 7.61
CA THR A 126 -5.98 -16.29 6.32
C THR A 126 -7.14 -17.28 6.22
N GLY A 127 -7.31 -17.87 5.06
CA GLY A 127 -8.28 -18.94 4.80
C GLY A 127 -9.57 -18.44 4.15
N PRO A 128 -10.42 -19.36 3.71
CA PRO A 128 -11.63 -19.03 2.96
C PRO A 128 -12.62 -18.21 3.79
N VAL A 129 -13.31 -17.30 3.15
CA VAL A 129 -14.47 -16.64 3.74
C VAL A 129 -15.71 -17.56 3.64
N ASP A 130 -16.65 -17.42 4.55
CA ASP A 130 -17.86 -18.21 4.54
C ASP A 130 -18.84 -17.79 3.41
N GLY A 131 -19.86 -18.64 3.16
CA GLY A 131 -20.79 -18.41 2.08
C GLY A 131 -21.61 -17.12 2.23
N VAL A 132 -21.91 -16.72 3.47
CA VAL A 132 -22.66 -15.49 3.76
C VAL A 132 -21.82 -14.28 3.38
N MET A 133 -20.52 -14.29 3.72
CA MET A 133 -19.58 -13.23 3.33
C MET A 133 -19.42 -13.16 1.82
N VAL A 134 -19.33 -14.31 1.11
CA VAL A 134 -19.26 -14.32 -0.37
C VAL A 134 -20.51 -13.68 -0.98
N ASP A 135 -21.70 -13.95 -0.45
CA ASP A 135 -22.96 -13.34 -0.93
C ASP A 135 -22.97 -11.82 -0.70
N GLN A 136 -22.45 -11.37 0.44
CA GLN A 136 -22.33 -9.94 0.75
C GLN A 136 -21.29 -9.25 -0.15
N LEU A 137 -20.15 -9.90 -0.39
CA LEU A 137 -19.13 -9.39 -1.33
C LEU A 137 -19.71 -9.24 -2.73
N ALA A 138 -20.41 -10.25 -3.25
CA ALA A 138 -21.08 -10.18 -4.56
C ALA A 138 -22.08 -9.01 -4.62
N SER A 139 -22.86 -8.82 -3.56
CA SER A 139 -23.83 -7.72 -3.46
C SER A 139 -23.13 -6.35 -3.49
N VAL A 140 -22.10 -6.13 -2.66
CA VAL A 140 -21.34 -4.88 -2.58
C VAL A 140 -20.61 -4.59 -3.89
N LEU A 141 -20.06 -5.62 -4.53
CA LEU A 141 -19.33 -5.49 -5.79
C LEU A 141 -20.24 -5.33 -7.01
N GLY A 142 -21.56 -5.54 -6.85
CA GLY A 142 -22.52 -5.44 -7.93
C GLY A 142 -22.39 -6.52 -9.00
N ILE A 143 -21.88 -7.70 -8.63
CA ILE A 143 -21.62 -8.85 -9.51
C ILE A 143 -22.41 -10.09 -9.07
N GLY A 144 -22.56 -11.06 -9.98
CA GLY A 144 -23.12 -12.35 -9.63
C GLY A 144 -22.17 -13.17 -8.75
N ARG A 145 -22.70 -13.92 -7.77
CA ARG A 145 -21.87 -14.80 -6.92
C ARG A 145 -20.97 -15.73 -7.74
N GLY A 146 -21.44 -16.24 -8.88
CA GLY A 146 -20.68 -17.12 -9.77
C GLY A 146 -19.52 -16.48 -10.50
N GLU A 147 -19.39 -15.15 -10.45
CA GLU A 147 -18.25 -14.41 -11.01
C GLU A 147 -17.07 -14.38 -10.03
N ILE A 148 -17.30 -14.63 -8.74
CA ILE A 148 -16.25 -14.79 -7.73
C ILE A 148 -15.64 -16.19 -7.88
N VAL A 149 -14.41 -16.26 -8.37
CA VAL A 149 -13.66 -17.51 -8.55
C VAL A 149 -13.19 -18.06 -7.20
N ASP A 150 -12.72 -17.16 -6.32
CA ASP A 150 -12.28 -17.49 -4.96
C ASP A 150 -12.33 -16.23 -4.08
N ALA A 151 -12.54 -16.41 -2.78
CA ALA A 151 -12.48 -15.32 -1.82
C ALA A 151 -11.86 -15.80 -0.50
N GLN A 152 -10.89 -15.02 0.01
CA GLN A 152 -10.13 -15.39 1.18
C GLN A 152 -9.82 -14.20 2.08
N TRP A 153 -9.66 -14.46 3.36
CA TRP A 153 -8.99 -13.52 4.24
C TRP A 153 -7.50 -13.44 3.86
N ALA A 154 -7.06 -12.24 3.57
CA ALA A 154 -5.65 -11.94 3.25
C ALA A 154 -5.22 -10.72 4.08
N ASP A 155 -5.46 -10.81 5.40
CA ASP A 155 -5.29 -9.69 6.31
C ASP A 155 -3.87 -9.68 6.89
N ASN A 156 -3.18 -8.57 6.69
CA ASN A 156 -1.87 -8.25 7.28
C ASN A 156 -1.93 -6.96 8.13
N GLY A 157 -3.14 -6.56 8.59
CA GLY A 157 -3.37 -5.42 9.47
C GLY A 157 -4.63 -4.61 9.16
N PRO A 158 -4.90 -4.21 7.90
CA PRO A 158 -6.10 -3.44 7.55
C PRO A 158 -7.42 -4.24 7.57
N GLY A 159 -7.39 -5.57 7.45
CA GLY A 159 -8.60 -6.40 7.41
C GLY A 159 -8.97 -6.86 5.98
N TRP A 160 -8.02 -6.94 5.07
CA TRP A 160 -8.27 -7.26 3.66
C TRP A 160 -8.99 -8.59 3.46
N VAL A 161 -10.08 -8.54 2.70
CA VAL A 161 -10.72 -9.69 2.06
C VAL A 161 -10.34 -9.69 0.59
N ALA A 162 -9.59 -10.68 0.16
CA ALA A 162 -9.19 -10.86 -1.23
C ALA A 162 -10.30 -11.55 -2.03
N VAL A 163 -10.63 -11.01 -3.20
CA VAL A 163 -11.62 -11.56 -4.14
C VAL A 163 -10.95 -11.75 -5.49
N LEU A 164 -10.82 -13.00 -5.91
CA LEU A 164 -10.31 -13.37 -7.22
C LEU A 164 -11.46 -13.41 -8.22
N LEU A 165 -11.34 -12.65 -9.28
CA LEU A 165 -12.23 -12.67 -10.42
C LEU A 165 -11.58 -13.39 -11.61
N LYS A 166 -12.36 -13.64 -12.66
CA LYS A 166 -11.95 -14.41 -13.82
C LYS A 166 -10.68 -13.86 -14.49
N ASP A 167 -10.61 -12.55 -14.68
CA ASP A 167 -9.52 -11.86 -15.39
C ASP A 167 -9.44 -10.36 -14.99
N ALA A 168 -8.46 -9.65 -15.53
CA ALA A 168 -8.26 -8.22 -15.30
C ALA A 168 -9.45 -7.36 -15.75
N ASP A 169 -10.08 -7.72 -16.87
CA ASP A 169 -11.24 -6.98 -17.40
C ASP A 169 -12.45 -7.09 -16.43
N ALA A 170 -12.65 -8.26 -15.82
CA ALA A 170 -13.66 -8.45 -14.80
C ALA A 170 -13.40 -7.57 -13.57
N VAL A 171 -12.15 -7.45 -13.13
CA VAL A 171 -11.76 -6.54 -12.02
C VAL A 171 -12.06 -5.08 -12.38
N LEU A 172 -11.70 -4.66 -13.58
CA LEU A 172 -11.92 -3.29 -14.05
C LEU A 172 -13.41 -2.95 -14.27
N ALA A 173 -14.24 -3.95 -14.55
CA ALA A 173 -15.68 -3.76 -14.75
C ALA A 173 -16.49 -3.60 -13.46
N VAL A 174 -15.94 -3.98 -12.31
CA VAL A 174 -16.65 -3.88 -11.01
C VAL A 174 -16.96 -2.42 -10.67
N GLU A 175 -18.21 -2.16 -10.29
CA GLU A 175 -18.70 -0.87 -9.78
C GLU A 175 -19.22 -1.08 -8.35
N PRO A 176 -18.37 -0.90 -7.32
CA PRO A 176 -18.74 -1.21 -5.94
C PRO A 176 -19.79 -0.25 -5.39
N ASP A 177 -20.75 -0.80 -4.63
CA ASP A 177 -21.77 -0.04 -3.91
C ASP A 177 -21.78 -0.45 -2.43
N PHE A 178 -21.03 0.26 -1.61
CA PHE A 178 -20.90 -0.01 -0.17
C PHE A 178 -22.19 0.27 0.62
N SER A 179 -23.20 0.94 0.04
CA SER A 179 -24.51 1.08 0.68
C SER A 179 -25.21 -0.27 0.88
N ARG A 180 -24.78 -1.30 0.16
CA ARG A 180 -25.26 -2.67 0.28
C ARG A 180 -24.56 -3.49 1.35
N TRP A 181 -23.53 -2.94 2.00
CA TRP A 181 -22.87 -3.62 3.11
C TRP A 181 -23.77 -3.63 4.34
N SER A 182 -24.15 -4.81 4.81
CA SER A 182 -25.00 -5.01 5.98
C SER A 182 -24.24 -5.53 7.21
N GLY A 183 -22.94 -5.80 7.07
CA GLY A 183 -22.07 -6.19 8.17
C GLY A 183 -21.73 -4.99 9.07
N GLY A 184 -21.27 -5.26 10.28
CA GLY A 184 -20.78 -4.23 11.18
C GLY A 184 -19.34 -3.85 10.87
N GLY A 185 -19.01 -2.55 11.04
CA GLY A 185 -17.64 -2.03 10.85
C GLY A 185 -17.28 -1.78 9.38
N SER A 186 -15.98 -1.49 9.17
CA SER A 186 -15.41 -1.27 7.84
C SER A 186 -15.29 -2.59 7.06
N LEU A 187 -15.32 -2.48 5.75
CA LEU A 187 -15.06 -3.59 4.84
C LEU A 187 -13.97 -3.16 3.87
N ASP A 188 -12.86 -3.91 3.86
CA ASP A 188 -11.70 -3.67 3.02
C ASP A 188 -11.55 -4.81 2.00
N ILE A 189 -11.83 -4.55 0.72
CA ILE A 189 -11.86 -5.55 -0.35
C ILE A 189 -10.67 -5.35 -1.28
N GLY A 190 -9.89 -6.41 -1.48
CA GLY A 190 -8.87 -6.49 -2.51
C GLY A 190 -9.36 -7.31 -3.71
N LEU A 191 -9.64 -6.65 -4.83
CA LEU A 191 -9.97 -7.34 -6.07
C LEU A 191 -8.69 -7.72 -6.81
N VAL A 192 -8.65 -8.91 -7.39
CA VAL A 192 -7.53 -9.36 -8.21
C VAL A 192 -8.01 -10.22 -9.38
N GLY A 193 -7.40 -10.01 -10.57
CA GLY A 193 -7.67 -10.81 -11.78
C GLY A 193 -6.45 -10.83 -12.69
N ALA A 194 -6.24 -11.97 -13.35
CA ALA A 194 -5.06 -12.16 -14.19
C ALA A 194 -5.18 -11.41 -15.52
N TYR A 195 -4.07 -10.84 -15.98
CA TYR A 195 -3.91 -10.44 -17.37
C TYR A 195 -3.58 -11.64 -18.27
N PRO A 196 -3.81 -11.54 -19.59
CA PRO A 196 -3.40 -12.58 -20.52
C PRO A 196 -1.88 -12.84 -20.46
N PRO A 197 -1.44 -14.08 -20.73
CA PRO A 197 -0.02 -14.39 -20.82
C PRO A 197 0.72 -13.48 -21.81
N GLY A 198 1.86 -12.94 -21.39
CA GLY A 198 2.67 -12.03 -22.21
C GLY A 198 2.32 -10.55 -22.05
N ALA A 199 1.33 -10.19 -21.24
CA ALA A 199 1.06 -8.80 -20.88
C ALA A 199 2.20 -8.22 -20.01
N GLU A 200 2.31 -6.88 -19.95
CA GLU A 200 3.28 -6.17 -19.11
C GLU A 200 3.12 -6.55 -17.62
N CYS A 201 1.88 -6.57 -17.15
CA CYS A 201 1.52 -6.94 -15.79
C CYS A 201 0.87 -8.32 -15.75
N ALA A 202 1.12 -9.07 -14.68
CA ALA A 202 0.49 -10.37 -14.47
C ALA A 202 -0.93 -10.24 -13.91
N TRP A 203 -1.17 -9.24 -13.07
CA TRP A 203 -2.40 -9.09 -12.31
C TRP A 203 -2.89 -7.64 -12.32
N GLU A 204 -4.19 -7.43 -12.50
CA GLU A 204 -4.86 -6.18 -12.13
C GLU A 204 -5.37 -6.31 -10.69
N VAL A 205 -5.14 -5.24 -9.90
CA VAL A 205 -5.52 -5.15 -8.49
C VAL A 205 -6.35 -3.90 -8.27
N ARG A 206 -7.38 -3.98 -7.43
CA ARG A 206 -8.08 -2.81 -6.90
C ARG A 206 -8.27 -2.94 -5.40
N ALA A 207 -8.05 -1.84 -4.69
CA ALA A 207 -8.27 -1.74 -3.26
C ALA A 207 -9.48 -0.84 -3.01
N VAL A 208 -10.62 -1.43 -2.67
CA VAL A 208 -11.86 -0.69 -2.41
C VAL A 208 -12.30 -0.93 -0.97
N PHE A 209 -12.67 0.14 -0.27
CA PHE A 209 -13.01 0.07 1.15
C PHE A 209 -14.03 1.12 1.53
N SER A 210 -14.65 0.95 2.70
CA SER A 210 -15.48 1.98 3.33
C SER A 210 -14.64 2.81 4.29
N ASP A 211 -14.72 4.14 4.19
CA ASP A 211 -14.17 5.02 5.21
C ASP A 211 -15.01 4.99 6.50
N ASP A 212 -14.55 5.70 7.55
CA ASP A 212 -15.23 5.75 8.85
C ASP A 212 -16.67 6.32 8.79
N GLN A 213 -17.04 6.94 7.67
CA GLN A 213 -18.39 7.48 7.42
C GLN A 213 -19.22 6.54 6.52
N GLY A 214 -18.67 5.40 6.13
CA GLY A 214 -19.30 4.43 5.24
C GLY A 214 -19.25 4.81 3.76
N ALA A 215 -18.54 5.88 3.39
CA ALA A 215 -18.37 6.24 1.99
C ALA A 215 -17.32 5.34 1.32
N MET A 216 -17.60 4.94 0.08
CA MET A 216 -16.67 4.16 -0.72
C MET A 216 -15.43 4.96 -1.07
N ARG A 217 -14.28 4.34 -0.91
CA ARG A 217 -12.96 4.83 -1.34
C ARG A 217 -12.25 3.76 -2.16
N GLU A 218 -11.42 4.20 -3.06
CA GLU A 218 -10.48 3.34 -3.77
C GLU A 218 -9.07 3.93 -3.64
N ASP A 219 -8.12 3.10 -3.16
CA ASP A 219 -6.73 3.53 -3.02
C ASP A 219 -5.97 3.35 -4.34
N PRO A 220 -5.19 4.34 -4.77
CA PRO A 220 -4.49 4.29 -6.05
C PRO A 220 -3.50 3.13 -6.18
N VAL A 221 -2.67 2.88 -5.16
CA VAL A 221 -1.73 1.74 -5.14
C VAL A 221 -1.44 1.35 -3.69
N THR A 222 -1.82 0.15 -3.31
CA THR A 222 -1.85 -0.30 -1.92
C THR A 222 -0.76 -1.32 -1.64
N GLY A 223 0.28 -0.90 -0.94
CA GLY A 223 1.40 -1.79 -0.62
C GLY A 223 0.99 -2.98 0.25
N SER A 224 0.15 -2.78 1.28
CA SER A 224 -0.32 -3.85 2.16
C SER A 224 -1.17 -4.90 1.42
N LEU A 225 -2.09 -4.45 0.55
CA LEU A 225 -2.90 -5.35 -0.25
C LEU A 225 -2.05 -6.15 -1.24
N ASN A 226 -1.14 -5.50 -1.98
CA ASN A 226 -0.26 -6.21 -2.90
C ASN A 226 0.62 -7.24 -2.18
N ALA A 227 1.05 -6.95 -0.95
CA ALA A 227 1.80 -7.88 -0.11
C ALA A 227 0.95 -9.11 0.26
N SER A 228 -0.26 -8.91 0.75
CA SER A 228 -1.14 -10.01 1.18
C SER A 228 -1.67 -10.83 0.02
N LEU A 229 -2.01 -10.20 -1.11
CA LEU A 229 -2.38 -10.89 -2.35
C LEU A 229 -1.22 -11.73 -2.88
N ALA A 230 0.01 -11.20 -2.88
CA ALA A 230 1.18 -11.93 -3.32
C ALA A 230 1.41 -13.19 -2.46
N GLN A 231 1.34 -13.06 -1.13
CA GLN A 231 1.47 -14.20 -0.24
C GLN A 231 0.42 -15.29 -0.53
N TRP A 232 -0.84 -14.89 -0.73
CA TRP A 232 -1.91 -15.83 -1.06
C TRP A 232 -1.73 -16.48 -2.44
N LEU A 233 -1.50 -15.69 -3.48
CA LEU A 233 -1.39 -16.18 -4.86
C LEU A 233 -0.19 -17.09 -5.05
N LEU A 234 0.96 -16.77 -4.43
CA LEU A 234 2.17 -17.61 -4.46
C LEU A 234 1.96 -18.90 -3.68
N ALA A 235 1.42 -18.84 -2.46
CA ALA A 235 1.16 -20.02 -1.63
C ALA A 235 0.14 -20.99 -2.26
N SER A 236 -0.84 -20.46 -3.00
CA SER A 236 -1.85 -21.26 -3.72
C SER A 236 -1.38 -21.75 -5.09
N GLY A 237 -0.18 -21.40 -5.54
CA GLY A 237 0.35 -21.76 -6.86
C GLY A 237 -0.32 -21.04 -8.04
N ARG A 238 -1.10 -20.00 -7.78
CA ARG A 238 -1.75 -19.18 -8.81
C ARG A 238 -0.81 -18.16 -9.43
N ALA A 239 0.24 -17.75 -8.72
CA ALA A 239 1.28 -16.87 -9.21
C ALA A 239 2.66 -17.52 -9.05
N THR A 240 3.62 -17.02 -9.84
CA THR A 240 5.05 -17.32 -9.70
C THR A 240 5.80 -15.99 -9.69
N ALA A 241 6.63 -15.75 -8.68
CA ALA A 241 7.50 -14.58 -8.63
C ALA A 241 8.77 -14.79 -9.51
N PRO A 242 9.36 -13.71 -10.05
CA PRO A 242 8.91 -12.32 -9.92
C PRO A 242 7.78 -11.97 -10.89
N TYR A 243 6.94 -11.01 -10.49
CA TYR A 243 5.92 -10.45 -11.38
C TYR A 243 5.64 -8.97 -11.10
N LEU A 244 5.02 -8.30 -12.08
CA LEU A 244 4.53 -6.93 -11.97
C LEU A 244 3.00 -6.95 -11.84
N ALA A 245 2.46 -6.22 -10.89
CA ALA A 245 1.02 -5.97 -10.80
C ALA A 245 0.68 -4.57 -11.33
N SER A 246 -0.58 -4.40 -11.72
CA SER A 246 -1.19 -3.12 -12.10
C SER A 246 -2.21 -2.74 -11.05
N GLN A 247 -2.20 -1.48 -10.60
CA GLN A 247 -3.24 -0.95 -9.71
C GLN A 247 -3.48 0.53 -10.01
N GLY A 248 -4.73 0.98 -9.80
CA GLY A 248 -5.14 2.37 -9.97
C GLY A 248 -5.67 2.71 -11.36
N THR A 249 -5.80 1.74 -12.26
CA THR A 249 -6.28 1.93 -13.63
C THR A 249 -7.62 2.67 -13.68
N ARG A 250 -8.58 2.32 -12.79
CA ARG A 250 -9.89 2.99 -12.69
C ARG A 250 -9.81 4.44 -12.20
N LEU A 251 -8.73 4.80 -11.52
CA LEU A 251 -8.47 6.16 -11.02
C LEU A 251 -7.60 6.99 -12.00
N GLY A 252 -7.32 6.47 -13.20
CA GLY A 252 -6.40 7.11 -14.14
C GLY A 252 -4.95 7.09 -13.66
N ARG A 253 -4.60 6.15 -12.77
CA ARG A 253 -3.25 5.92 -12.30
C ARG A 253 -2.60 4.74 -13.02
N ARG A 254 -1.30 4.61 -12.88
CA ARG A 254 -0.49 3.55 -13.47
C ARG A 254 0.51 3.00 -12.44
N GLY A 255 -0.05 2.51 -11.32
CA GLY A 255 0.74 1.85 -10.29
C GLY A 255 1.34 0.55 -10.81
N ARG A 256 2.61 0.33 -10.49
CA ARG A 256 3.40 -0.83 -10.95
C ARG A 256 4.18 -1.42 -9.77
N PRO A 257 3.48 -1.95 -8.76
CA PRO A 257 4.15 -2.71 -7.72
C PRO A 257 4.75 -3.98 -8.31
N TRP A 258 6.03 -4.23 -8.01
CA TRP A 258 6.68 -5.48 -8.39
C TRP A 258 6.83 -6.38 -7.16
N ILE A 259 6.67 -7.68 -7.42
CA ILE A 259 6.69 -8.72 -6.39
C ILE A 259 7.87 -9.64 -6.66
N GLU A 260 8.66 -9.89 -5.62
CA GLU A 260 9.72 -10.91 -5.60
C GLU A 260 9.52 -11.85 -4.43
N GLN A 261 10.12 -13.03 -4.53
CA GLN A 261 10.17 -14.00 -3.44
C GLN A 261 11.57 -14.55 -3.31
N ASP A 262 12.10 -14.50 -2.11
CA ASP A 262 13.38 -15.11 -1.79
C ASP A 262 13.28 -16.64 -1.65
N ALA A 263 14.44 -17.30 -1.64
CA ALA A 263 14.50 -18.77 -1.48
C ALA A 263 13.97 -19.26 -0.12
N ASP A 264 13.93 -18.40 0.90
CA ASP A 264 13.35 -18.69 2.22
C ASP A 264 11.83 -18.44 2.28
N GLY A 265 11.22 -18.01 1.16
CA GLY A 265 9.80 -17.74 1.05
C GLY A 265 9.41 -16.29 1.39
N THR A 266 10.33 -15.43 1.80
CA THR A 266 10.04 -14.02 2.07
C THR A 266 9.57 -13.31 0.81
N VAL A 267 8.38 -12.73 0.86
CA VAL A 267 7.80 -11.94 -0.23
C VAL A 267 8.22 -10.48 -0.08
N TRP A 268 8.68 -9.89 -1.17
CA TRP A 268 9.06 -8.47 -1.24
C TRP A 268 8.12 -7.72 -2.17
N VAL A 269 7.67 -6.56 -1.70
CA VAL A 269 6.83 -5.65 -2.48
C VAL A 269 7.60 -4.36 -2.70
N GLY A 270 7.81 -4.02 -3.95
CA GLY A 270 8.62 -2.88 -4.34
C GLY A 270 8.00 -2.03 -5.43
N GLY A 271 8.62 -0.89 -5.64
CA GLY A 271 8.26 0.02 -6.71
C GLY A 271 9.13 1.26 -6.74
N PRO A 272 9.08 2.00 -7.86
CA PRO A 272 9.74 3.29 -7.97
C PRO A 272 9.04 4.33 -7.10
N ALA A 273 9.80 5.36 -6.75
CA ALA A 273 9.29 6.56 -6.10
C ALA A 273 9.94 7.78 -6.74
N ILE A 274 9.15 8.83 -6.96
CA ILE A 274 9.61 10.06 -7.61
C ILE A 274 9.11 11.28 -6.84
N THR A 275 10.00 12.26 -6.59
CA THR A 275 9.61 13.53 -5.98
C THR A 275 8.91 14.40 -7.00
N CYS A 276 7.64 14.74 -6.77
CA CYS A 276 6.84 15.60 -7.63
C CYS A 276 6.83 17.06 -7.16
N ILE A 277 6.87 17.29 -5.84
CA ILE A 277 6.90 18.64 -5.26
C ILE A 277 8.01 18.66 -4.20
N GLN A 278 8.84 19.70 -4.22
CA GLN A 278 9.86 19.93 -3.20
C GLN A 278 9.82 21.39 -2.77
N GLY A 279 9.92 21.62 -1.47
CA GLY A 279 9.90 22.97 -0.90
C GLY A 279 9.92 22.93 0.61
N ASP A 280 9.24 23.89 1.22
CA ASP A 280 9.12 24.01 2.66
C ASP A 280 7.67 24.22 3.07
N VAL A 281 7.34 23.80 4.29
CA VAL A 281 6.06 24.00 4.94
C VAL A 281 6.26 24.69 6.28
N GLU A 282 5.35 25.58 6.66
CA GLU A 282 5.33 26.23 7.98
C GLU A 282 4.49 25.37 8.93
N LEU A 283 5.15 24.79 9.95
CA LEU A 283 4.53 23.96 10.99
C LEU A 283 5.01 24.37 12.38
#